data_fff343c133d499b4279cee8f15afc216
#
_entry.id   fff343c133d499b4279cee8f15afc216
#
_cell.length_a   1.000
_cell.length_b   1.000
_cell.length_c   1.000
_cell.angle_alpha   90.00
_cell.angle_beta   90.00
_cell.angle_gamma   90.00
#
_symmetry.space_group_name_H-M   'P 1'
#
loop_
_entity.id
_entity.type
_entity.pdbx_description
1 polymer ?
#
loop_
_entity_poly.entity_id
_entity_poly.type
_entity_poly.pdbx_seq_one_letter_code
_entity_poly.pdbx_strand_id
1 'polypeptide(L)'
;MTTWWRILLEIDNESLDDNFFSQLEEVIDLCDDILDKNEKSVDAMFFKGGALGFRGQLRAIRESWFKAALDGKEGLGLVFKSYELNPKNVDVQLGFGIYHYYADVIPDRYPAVKPFMILFPKGDKAKGIKELENVAWNGRYTRIESRNFLLKLNFQFEERMDESRKWGKILLNDFPNNPYFQKYYGLTFIKENNYTEAVKTFQDIYNKAKIGMPGYNTRFEREATYYLGMDFKIREKVDSAAFYFERSEKLSRELDKEKESGFLINSVFYLGMLYDQMGKRDKAITYYKETLQLKDRNDSHKYAEQYIKTPFKK
;
A
#
# COMPACT_ATOMS: atom_id res chain seq x y z
N MET A 1 12.47 2.19 13.19
CA MET A 1 12.02 1.95 11.79
C MET A 1 11.79 0.46 11.46
N THR A 2 12.56 -0.49 12.00
CA THR A 2 12.34 -1.93 11.73
C THR A 2 10.91 -2.38 12.05
N THR A 3 10.35 -1.97 13.18
CA THR A 3 8.97 -2.31 13.59
C THR A 3 7.94 -1.75 12.60
N TRP A 4 8.13 -0.52 12.11
CA TRP A 4 7.29 0.09 11.08
C TRP A 4 7.23 -0.75 9.80
N TRP A 5 8.37 -1.19 9.29
CA TRP A 5 8.40 -2.02 8.09
C TRP A 5 7.73 -3.38 8.30
N ARG A 6 7.82 -3.97 9.50
CA ARG A 6 7.08 -5.19 9.84
C ARG A 6 5.57 -4.95 9.86
N ILE A 7 5.10 -3.84 10.42
CA ILE A 7 3.68 -3.45 10.39
C ILE A 7 3.19 -3.32 8.93
N LEU A 8 3.98 -2.71 8.04
CA LEU A 8 3.59 -2.58 6.63
C LEU A 8 3.50 -3.93 5.89
N LEU A 9 4.28 -4.94 6.30
CA LEU A 9 4.17 -6.30 5.76
C LEU A 9 2.92 -7.03 6.25
N GLU A 10 2.43 -6.71 7.45
CA GLU A 10 1.28 -7.35 8.11
C GLU A 10 0.27 -6.30 8.58
N ILE A 11 -0.15 -5.42 7.67
CA ILE A 11 -0.92 -4.20 7.99
C ILE A 11 -2.22 -4.49 8.74
N ASP A 12 -2.82 -5.67 8.54
CA ASP A 12 -4.06 -6.09 9.19
C ASP A 12 -3.81 -6.73 10.58
N ASN A 13 -2.53 -6.89 10.98
CA ASN A 13 -2.12 -7.45 12.26
C ASN A 13 -1.67 -6.32 13.20
N GLU A 14 -2.46 -6.08 14.25
CA GLU A 14 -2.23 -5.00 15.22
C GLU A 14 -1.27 -5.37 16.37
N SER A 15 -0.78 -6.62 16.40
CA SER A 15 0.04 -7.13 17.52
C SER A 15 1.35 -6.37 17.74
N LEU A 16 1.82 -5.61 16.76
CA LEU A 16 3.04 -4.80 16.86
C LEU A 16 2.77 -3.33 17.20
N ASP A 17 1.50 -2.90 17.21
CA ASP A 17 1.13 -1.50 17.33
C ASP A 17 1.55 -0.90 18.67
N ASP A 18 1.21 -1.56 19.78
CA ASP A 18 1.56 -1.09 21.12
C ASP A 18 3.07 -0.98 21.30
N ASN A 19 3.82 -1.97 20.83
CA ASN A 19 5.28 -1.93 20.87
C ASN A 19 5.82 -0.77 20.03
N PHE A 20 5.24 -0.52 18.86
CA PHE A 20 5.66 0.59 18.00
C PHE A 20 5.32 1.93 18.62
N PHE A 21 4.13 2.09 19.20
CA PHE A 21 3.76 3.30 19.93
C PHE A 21 4.71 3.56 21.10
N SER A 22 5.03 2.55 21.91
CA SER A 22 6.00 2.66 23.00
C SER A 22 7.38 3.13 22.51
N GLN A 23 7.90 2.54 21.43
CA GLN A 23 9.19 2.94 20.83
C GLN A 23 9.17 4.41 20.36
N LEU A 24 8.04 4.88 19.82
CA LEU A 24 7.91 6.28 19.39
C LEU A 24 7.81 7.23 20.56
N GLU A 25 7.09 6.87 21.64
CA GLU A 25 7.02 7.67 22.87
C GLU A 25 8.42 7.81 23.50
N GLU A 26 9.20 6.72 23.60
CA GLU A 26 10.59 6.80 24.10
C GLU A 26 11.44 7.78 23.30
N VAL A 27 11.28 7.82 21.97
CA VAL A 27 11.98 8.80 21.13
C VAL A 27 11.49 10.22 21.37
N ILE A 28 10.17 10.41 21.55
CA ILE A 28 9.57 11.73 21.80
C ILE A 28 10.07 12.26 23.13
N ASP A 29 10.00 11.46 24.21
CA ASP A 29 10.43 11.84 25.57
C ASP A 29 11.94 12.21 25.57
N LEU A 30 12.78 11.40 24.94
CA LEU A 30 14.22 11.70 24.81
C LEU A 30 14.49 13.01 24.07
N CYS A 31 13.71 13.28 23.01
CA CYS A 31 13.82 14.54 22.30
C CYS A 31 13.34 15.72 23.12
N ASP A 32 12.29 15.56 23.94
CA ASP A 32 11.82 16.60 24.85
C ASP A 32 12.86 16.93 25.92
N ASP A 33 13.49 15.94 26.53
CA ASP A 33 14.61 16.14 27.46
C ASP A 33 15.79 16.92 26.84
N ILE A 34 16.04 16.74 25.55
CA ILE A 34 17.07 17.48 24.83
C ILE A 34 16.61 18.91 24.52
N LEU A 35 15.35 19.08 24.11
CA LEU A 35 14.76 20.39 23.79
C LEU A 35 14.62 21.28 25.02
N ASP A 36 14.33 20.72 26.17
CA ASP A 36 14.30 21.43 27.45
C ASP A 36 15.65 22.05 27.81
N LYS A 37 16.74 21.38 27.44
CA LYS A 37 18.12 21.87 27.66
C LYS A 37 18.62 22.76 26.53
N ASN A 38 18.14 22.54 25.33
CA ASN A 38 18.53 23.26 24.11
C ASN A 38 17.35 23.35 23.14
N GLU A 39 16.51 24.38 23.30
CA GLU A 39 15.34 24.64 22.45
C GLU A 39 15.63 24.76 20.94
N LYS A 40 16.91 24.92 20.56
CA LYS A 40 17.34 25.02 19.17
C LYS A 40 18.01 23.74 18.63
N SER A 41 17.86 22.62 19.33
CA SER A 41 18.38 21.33 18.85
C SER A 41 17.65 20.88 17.60
N VAL A 42 18.27 21.08 16.45
CA VAL A 42 17.75 20.69 15.12
C VAL A 42 17.49 19.19 15.04
N ASP A 43 18.40 18.39 15.56
CA ASP A 43 18.27 16.93 15.54
C ASP A 43 17.09 16.45 16.40
N ALA A 44 16.94 17.01 17.62
CA ALA A 44 15.81 16.65 18.47
C ALA A 44 14.46 17.04 17.83
N MET A 45 14.36 18.23 17.23
CA MET A 45 13.15 18.63 16.49
C MET A 45 12.88 17.70 15.30
N PHE A 46 13.91 17.32 14.56
CA PHE A 46 13.79 16.43 13.42
C PHE A 46 13.31 15.02 13.82
N PHE A 47 13.95 14.40 14.82
CA PHE A 47 13.57 13.05 15.25
C PHE A 47 12.21 13.03 15.99
N LYS A 48 11.89 14.04 16.81
CA LYS A 48 10.56 14.16 17.41
C LYS A 48 9.49 14.35 16.35
N GLY A 49 9.71 15.24 15.39
CA GLY A 49 8.79 15.46 14.27
C GLY A 49 8.57 14.20 13.43
N GLY A 50 9.63 13.43 13.19
CA GLY A 50 9.55 12.13 12.51
C GLY A 50 8.77 11.08 13.31
N ALA A 51 9.02 10.96 14.61
CA ALA A 51 8.30 10.04 15.50
C ALA A 51 6.79 10.36 15.54
N LEU A 52 6.43 11.63 15.69
CA LEU A 52 5.04 12.10 15.59
C LEU A 52 4.43 11.80 14.23
N GLY A 53 5.18 12.00 13.14
CA GLY A 53 4.72 11.68 11.79
C GLY A 53 4.39 10.19 11.61
N PHE A 54 5.24 9.28 12.07
CA PHE A 54 4.97 7.83 12.03
C PHE A 54 3.85 7.40 12.98
N ARG A 55 3.77 8.01 14.18
CA ARG A 55 2.66 7.78 15.12
C ARG A 55 1.33 8.19 14.49
N GLY A 56 1.27 9.37 13.91
CA GLY A 56 0.10 9.86 13.19
C GLY A 56 -0.27 8.97 11.99
N GLN A 57 0.71 8.49 11.24
CA GLN A 57 0.45 7.58 10.10
C GLN A 57 -0.15 6.24 10.56
N LEU A 58 0.36 5.61 11.63
CA LEU A 58 -0.25 4.39 12.16
C LEU A 58 -1.65 4.67 12.72
N ARG A 59 -1.84 5.77 13.45
CA ARG A 59 -3.17 6.19 13.93
C ARG A 59 -4.17 6.37 12.80
N ALA A 60 -3.75 6.94 11.66
CA ALA A 60 -4.60 7.07 10.48
C ALA A 60 -4.95 5.71 9.86
N ILE A 61 -4.00 4.77 9.80
CA ILE A 61 -4.24 3.40 9.35
C ILE A 61 -5.25 2.69 10.25
N ARG A 62 -5.24 2.97 11.55
CA ARG A 62 -6.18 2.44 12.57
C ARG A 62 -7.43 3.31 12.73
N GLU A 63 -7.75 4.14 11.76
CA GLU A 63 -8.93 5.01 11.69
C GLU A 63 -9.05 6.03 12.86
N SER A 64 -7.97 6.25 13.62
CA SER A 64 -7.90 7.25 14.70
C SER A 64 -7.58 8.65 14.15
N TRP A 65 -8.40 9.16 13.25
CA TRP A 65 -8.17 10.36 12.45
C TRP A 65 -7.86 11.63 13.25
N PHE A 66 -8.57 11.84 14.36
CA PHE A 66 -8.37 13.02 15.20
C PHE A 66 -6.98 13.01 15.85
N LYS A 67 -6.57 11.88 16.44
CA LYS A 67 -5.23 11.74 17.03
C LYS A 67 -4.14 11.84 15.97
N ALA A 68 -4.36 11.28 14.78
CA ALA A 68 -3.45 11.39 13.65
C ALA A 68 -3.24 12.84 13.21
N ALA A 69 -4.32 13.64 13.17
CA ALA A 69 -4.25 15.06 12.81
C ALA A 69 -3.47 15.90 13.84
N LEU A 70 -3.61 15.60 15.14
CA LEU A 70 -2.85 16.28 16.20
C LEU A 70 -1.36 16.00 16.07
N ASP A 71 -0.97 14.72 15.90
CA ASP A 71 0.43 14.33 15.66
C ASP A 71 0.99 14.99 14.41
N GLY A 72 0.23 14.98 13.32
CA GLY A 72 0.63 15.61 12.07
C GLY A 72 0.88 17.12 12.22
N LYS A 73 0.02 17.83 12.96
CA LYS A 73 0.17 19.27 13.21
C LYS A 73 1.42 19.57 14.02
N GLU A 74 1.62 18.84 15.13
CA GLU A 74 2.79 19.03 15.98
C GLU A 74 4.08 18.67 15.27
N GLY A 75 4.12 17.49 14.60
CA GLY A 75 5.28 17.02 13.86
C GLY A 75 5.67 17.96 12.74
N LEU A 76 4.69 18.49 11.99
CA LEU A 76 4.95 19.47 10.93
C LEU A 76 5.54 20.77 11.51
N GLY A 77 5.05 21.25 12.63
CA GLY A 77 5.58 22.44 13.30
C GLY A 77 7.06 22.29 13.69
N LEU A 78 7.46 21.11 14.18
CA LEU A 78 8.85 20.80 14.49
C LEU A 78 9.74 20.71 13.23
N VAL A 79 9.22 20.11 12.17
CA VAL A 79 9.90 20.04 10.86
C VAL A 79 10.16 21.46 10.32
N PHE A 80 9.18 22.37 10.39
CA PHE A 80 9.36 23.77 9.99
C PHE A 80 10.48 24.45 10.78
N LYS A 81 10.43 24.37 12.11
CA LYS A 81 11.47 24.96 12.98
C LYS A 81 12.85 24.36 12.70
N SER A 82 12.95 23.06 12.54
CA SER A 82 14.20 22.38 12.20
C SER A 82 14.80 22.89 10.88
N TYR A 83 13.98 23.09 9.86
CA TYR A 83 14.40 23.64 8.58
C TYR A 83 14.88 25.08 8.68
N GLU A 84 14.16 25.95 9.41
CA GLU A 84 14.55 27.34 9.62
C GLU A 84 15.94 27.45 10.26
N LEU A 85 16.24 26.55 11.20
CA LEU A 85 17.53 26.52 11.89
C LEU A 85 18.65 25.89 11.07
N ASN A 86 18.34 24.89 10.23
CA ASN A 86 19.30 24.20 9.36
C ASN A 86 18.71 23.83 8.00
N PRO A 87 18.61 24.80 7.06
CA PRO A 87 18.07 24.55 5.72
C PRO A 87 18.90 23.55 4.89
N LYS A 88 20.13 23.24 5.32
CA LYS A 88 21.01 22.29 4.63
C LYS A 88 20.74 20.83 5.01
N ASN A 89 19.95 20.57 6.04
CA ASN A 89 19.56 19.21 6.41
C ASN A 89 18.55 18.65 5.40
N VAL A 90 19.05 17.82 4.49
CA VAL A 90 18.22 17.24 3.41
C VAL A 90 17.10 16.35 3.95
N ASP A 91 17.34 15.61 5.03
CA ASP A 91 16.34 14.68 5.59
C ASP A 91 15.05 15.39 6.06
N VAL A 92 15.16 16.63 6.51
CA VAL A 92 14.00 17.46 6.91
C VAL A 92 13.04 17.67 5.74
N GLN A 93 13.53 17.67 4.50
CA GLN A 93 12.71 17.84 3.31
C GLN A 93 11.73 16.68 3.09
N LEU A 94 11.89 15.52 3.74
CA LEU A 94 10.88 14.47 3.69
C LEU A 94 9.52 14.97 4.17
N GLY A 95 9.47 15.61 5.35
CA GLY A 95 8.23 16.15 5.92
C GLY A 95 7.61 17.23 5.04
N PHE A 96 8.44 18.12 4.49
CA PHE A 96 8.00 19.15 3.54
C PHE A 96 7.46 18.56 2.25
N GLY A 97 8.18 17.63 1.66
CA GLY A 97 7.78 16.97 0.42
C GLY A 97 6.44 16.27 0.56
N ILE A 98 6.24 15.54 1.65
CA ILE A 98 4.94 14.91 1.98
C ILE A 98 3.86 15.98 2.13
N TYR A 99 4.12 17.02 2.92
CA TYR A 99 3.16 18.10 3.16
C TYR A 99 2.78 18.81 1.86
N HIS A 100 3.77 19.36 1.12
CA HIS A 100 3.51 20.12 -0.11
C HIS A 100 2.73 19.29 -1.13
N TYR A 101 3.05 17.99 -1.24
CA TYR A 101 2.37 17.09 -2.15
C TYR A 101 0.92 16.85 -1.74
N TYR A 102 0.69 16.37 -0.52
CA TYR A 102 -0.65 15.97 -0.10
C TYR A 102 -1.57 17.16 0.19
N ALA A 103 -1.05 18.30 0.65
CA ALA A 103 -1.85 19.51 0.83
C ALA A 103 -2.38 20.09 -0.48
N ASP A 104 -1.74 19.76 -1.61
CA ASP A 104 -2.22 20.11 -2.96
C ASP A 104 -3.23 19.06 -3.49
N VAL A 105 -2.87 17.77 -3.40
CA VAL A 105 -3.60 16.68 -4.05
C VAL A 105 -4.86 16.24 -3.29
N ILE A 106 -4.82 16.20 -1.97
CA ILE A 106 -5.90 15.63 -1.13
C ILE A 106 -7.20 16.43 -1.22
N PRO A 107 -7.20 17.77 -1.19
CA PRO A 107 -8.44 18.55 -1.29
C PRO A 107 -9.21 18.35 -2.59
N ASP A 108 -8.52 18.10 -3.68
CA ASP A 108 -9.17 17.85 -4.98
C ASP A 108 -9.72 16.43 -5.08
N ARG A 109 -9.04 15.48 -4.50
CA ARG A 109 -9.48 14.06 -4.49
C ARG A 109 -10.59 13.81 -3.46
N TYR A 110 -10.56 14.55 -2.35
CA TYR A 110 -11.52 14.43 -1.25
C TYR A 110 -12.10 15.82 -0.89
N PRO A 111 -13.09 16.33 -1.64
CA PRO A 111 -13.61 17.69 -1.46
C PRO A 111 -14.11 18.00 -0.02
N ALA A 112 -14.54 16.97 0.72
CA ALA A 112 -15.00 17.12 2.10
C ALA A 112 -13.92 17.64 3.07
N VAL A 113 -12.63 17.53 2.73
CA VAL A 113 -11.54 18.06 3.56
C VAL A 113 -11.19 19.51 3.27
N LYS A 114 -11.67 20.11 2.15
CA LYS A 114 -11.36 21.49 1.74
C LYS A 114 -11.58 22.53 2.85
N PRO A 115 -12.68 22.50 3.64
CA PRO A 115 -12.87 23.49 4.71
C PRO A 115 -11.78 23.49 5.77
N PHE A 116 -11.22 22.29 6.05
CA PHE A 116 -10.16 22.13 7.06
C PHE A 116 -8.80 22.60 6.54
N MET A 117 -8.60 22.55 5.22
CA MET A 117 -7.33 22.94 4.60
C MET A 117 -7.09 24.46 4.60
N ILE A 118 -8.13 25.28 4.85
CA ILE A 118 -8.00 26.75 4.95
C ILE A 118 -7.05 27.15 6.11
N LEU A 119 -6.93 26.29 7.12
CA LEU A 119 -6.08 26.51 8.30
C LEU A 119 -4.59 26.18 8.04
N PHE A 120 -4.26 25.63 6.87
CA PHE A 120 -2.90 25.19 6.54
C PHE A 120 -2.37 25.98 5.32
N PRO A 121 -1.05 26.18 5.22
CA PRO A 121 -0.45 26.76 4.03
C PRO A 121 -0.82 25.96 2.78
N LYS A 122 -0.91 26.65 1.64
CA LYS A 122 -1.23 25.98 0.38
C LYS A 122 -0.15 24.98 -0.01
N GLY A 123 -0.56 23.80 -0.48
CA GLY A 123 0.33 22.81 -1.06
C GLY A 123 0.94 23.26 -2.38
N ASP A 124 2.00 22.57 -2.79
CA ASP A 124 2.65 22.70 -4.10
C ASP A 124 3.17 21.30 -4.48
N LYS A 125 2.39 20.60 -5.27
CA LYS A 125 2.69 19.23 -5.69
C LYS A 125 4.04 19.11 -6.39
N ALA A 126 4.35 20.03 -7.28
CA ALA A 126 5.61 19.98 -8.05
C ALA A 126 6.83 20.20 -7.15
N LYS A 127 6.72 21.10 -6.19
CA LYS A 127 7.74 21.33 -5.16
C LYS A 127 7.89 20.11 -4.28
N GLY A 128 6.78 19.55 -3.79
CA GLY A 128 6.77 18.36 -2.95
C GLY A 128 7.48 17.16 -3.59
N ILE A 129 7.22 16.89 -4.86
CA ILE A 129 7.91 15.83 -5.61
C ILE A 129 9.42 16.08 -5.68
N LYS A 130 9.85 17.31 -5.99
CA LYS A 130 11.29 17.67 -6.05
C LYS A 130 11.98 17.51 -4.70
N GLU A 131 11.33 17.90 -3.61
CA GLU A 131 11.84 17.73 -2.25
C GLU A 131 12.00 16.24 -1.92
N LEU A 132 10.99 15.42 -2.22
CA LEU A 132 11.07 13.96 -2.05
C LEU A 132 12.18 13.35 -2.92
N GLU A 133 12.34 13.76 -4.17
CA GLU A 133 13.42 13.28 -5.04
C GLU A 133 14.79 13.65 -4.49
N ASN A 134 14.95 14.87 -3.96
CA ASN A 134 16.22 15.28 -3.33
C ASN A 134 16.54 14.39 -2.12
N VAL A 135 15.56 14.11 -1.25
CA VAL A 135 15.76 13.20 -0.11
C VAL A 135 16.04 11.77 -0.58
N ALA A 136 15.35 11.30 -1.63
CA ALA A 136 15.53 9.95 -2.17
C ALA A 136 16.96 9.67 -2.67
N TRP A 137 17.69 10.72 -3.10
CA TRP A 137 19.07 10.62 -3.54
C TRP A 137 20.09 10.99 -2.47
N ASN A 138 19.82 12.03 -1.71
CA ASN A 138 20.81 12.71 -0.85
C ASN A 138 20.53 12.57 0.66
N GLY A 139 19.36 12.05 1.05
CA GLY A 139 18.98 11.82 2.45
C GLY A 139 19.85 10.76 3.11
N ARG A 140 20.14 10.94 4.38
CA ARG A 140 20.92 10.02 5.20
C ARG A 140 20.01 9.04 5.96
N TYR A 141 18.99 9.55 6.61
CA TYR A 141 18.10 8.80 7.50
C TYR A 141 16.78 8.41 6.85
N THR A 142 16.25 9.24 5.95
CA THR A 142 14.89 9.13 5.41
C THR A 142 14.85 8.80 3.91
N ARG A 143 16.00 8.42 3.35
CA ARG A 143 16.12 8.09 1.91
C ARG A 143 15.19 6.97 1.46
N ILE A 144 15.07 5.92 2.26
CA ILE A 144 14.23 4.75 1.92
C ILE A 144 12.76 5.12 2.00
N GLU A 145 12.37 5.86 3.03
CA GLU A 145 11.01 6.37 3.20
C GLU A 145 10.62 7.26 2.02
N SER A 146 11.51 8.15 1.60
CA SER A 146 11.26 9.03 0.46
C SER A 146 11.07 8.26 -0.85
N ARG A 147 11.91 7.26 -1.11
CA ARG A 147 11.76 6.35 -2.27
C ARG A 147 10.42 5.60 -2.24
N ASN A 148 10.01 5.13 -1.05
CA ASN A 148 8.73 4.48 -0.88
C ASN A 148 7.55 5.45 -1.10
N PHE A 149 7.65 6.69 -0.63
CA PHE A 149 6.65 7.71 -0.94
C PHE A 149 6.57 7.97 -2.44
N LEU A 150 7.69 8.16 -3.12
CA LEU A 150 7.73 8.37 -4.58
C LEU A 150 7.17 7.18 -5.36
N LEU A 151 7.47 5.94 -4.95
CA LEU A 151 6.86 4.73 -5.49
C LEU A 151 5.33 4.81 -5.40
N LYS A 152 4.82 5.08 -4.20
CA LYS A 152 3.36 5.07 -3.92
C LYS A 152 2.62 6.23 -4.56
N LEU A 153 3.13 7.45 -4.46
CA LEU A 153 2.44 8.60 -5.03
C LEU A 153 2.32 8.50 -6.56
N ASN A 154 3.38 8.05 -7.24
CA ASN A 154 3.33 7.82 -8.68
C ASN A 154 2.36 6.70 -9.07
N PHE A 155 2.25 5.66 -8.24
CA PHE A 155 1.32 4.56 -8.46
C PHE A 155 -0.14 4.93 -8.21
N GLN A 156 -0.42 5.63 -7.10
CA GLN A 156 -1.79 5.82 -6.58
C GLN A 156 -2.44 7.13 -7.02
N PHE A 157 -1.65 8.18 -7.21
CA PHE A 157 -2.15 9.54 -7.41
C PHE A 157 -1.80 10.11 -8.79
N GLU A 158 -0.54 10.00 -9.19
CA GLU A 158 -0.07 10.53 -10.48
C GLU A 158 -0.32 9.58 -11.65
N GLU A 159 -0.59 8.31 -11.37
CA GLU A 159 -0.77 7.23 -12.36
C GLU A 159 0.40 7.12 -13.35
N ARG A 160 1.61 7.51 -12.93
CA ARG A 160 2.85 7.45 -13.70
C ARG A 160 3.59 6.15 -13.39
N MET A 161 3.19 5.08 -14.11
CA MET A 161 3.70 3.73 -13.84
C MET A 161 5.19 3.58 -14.12
N ASP A 162 5.74 4.30 -15.09
CA ASP A 162 7.17 4.38 -15.41
C ASP A 162 7.99 4.90 -14.22
N GLU A 163 7.60 6.03 -13.65
CA GLU A 163 8.27 6.62 -12.48
C GLU A 163 8.08 5.76 -11.23
N SER A 164 6.87 5.23 -11.01
CA SER A 164 6.64 4.29 -9.91
C SER A 164 7.56 3.07 -10.01
N ARG A 165 7.68 2.49 -11.21
CA ARG A 165 8.54 1.33 -11.49
C ARG A 165 10.02 1.65 -11.28
N LYS A 166 10.48 2.82 -11.68
CA LYS A 166 11.84 3.31 -11.43
C LYS A 166 12.18 3.26 -9.94
N TRP A 167 11.33 3.86 -9.09
CA TRP A 167 11.55 3.84 -7.64
C TRP A 167 11.42 2.44 -7.05
N GLY A 168 10.47 1.64 -7.54
CA GLY A 168 10.34 0.23 -7.16
C GLY A 168 11.59 -0.59 -7.47
N LYS A 169 12.19 -0.39 -8.64
CA LYS A 169 13.43 -1.07 -9.04
C LYS A 169 14.61 -0.67 -8.15
N ILE A 170 14.74 0.62 -7.81
CA ILE A 170 15.79 1.10 -6.90
C ILE A 170 15.63 0.44 -5.51
N LEU A 171 14.41 0.41 -4.98
CA LEU A 171 14.13 -0.23 -3.69
C LEU A 171 14.40 -1.73 -3.73
N LEU A 172 14.09 -2.42 -4.82
CA LEU A 172 14.35 -3.85 -4.98
C LEU A 172 15.85 -4.16 -5.17
N ASN A 173 16.64 -3.26 -5.73
CA ASN A 173 18.09 -3.43 -5.75
C ASN A 173 18.68 -3.41 -4.32
N ASP A 174 18.17 -2.54 -3.46
CA ASP A 174 18.62 -2.44 -2.06
C ASP A 174 18.00 -3.56 -1.18
N PHE A 175 16.77 -3.99 -1.48
CA PHE A 175 15.96 -4.93 -0.70
C PHE A 175 15.30 -5.99 -1.61
N PRO A 176 16.05 -6.92 -2.23
CA PRO A 176 15.54 -7.84 -3.25
C PRO A 176 14.50 -8.83 -2.74
N ASN A 177 14.46 -9.05 -1.43
CA ASN A 177 13.53 -9.96 -0.77
C ASN A 177 12.47 -9.21 0.07
N ASN A 178 12.07 -8.03 -0.36
CA ASN A 178 10.97 -7.31 0.27
C ASN A 178 9.68 -7.48 -0.56
N PRO A 179 8.69 -8.26 -0.08
CA PRO A 179 7.46 -8.55 -0.85
C PRO A 179 6.59 -7.31 -1.04
N TYR A 180 6.67 -6.32 -0.15
CA TYR A 180 5.94 -5.07 -0.30
C TYR A 180 6.41 -4.28 -1.53
N PHE A 181 7.73 -4.14 -1.72
CA PHE A 181 8.27 -3.48 -2.91
C PHE A 181 8.04 -4.31 -4.16
N GLN A 182 8.22 -5.64 -4.10
CA GLN A 182 7.92 -6.53 -5.22
C GLN A 182 6.47 -6.41 -5.68
N LYS A 183 5.53 -6.40 -4.73
CA LYS A 183 4.11 -6.21 -5.04
C LYS A 183 3.86 -4.92 -5.82
N TYR A 184 4.30 -3.77 -5.32
CA TYR A 184 4.07 -2.51 -6.01
C TYR A 184 4.75 -2.48 -7.38
N TYR A 185 5.96 -3.03 -7.50
CA TYR A 185 6.65 -3.17 -8.78
C TYR A 185 5.84 -4.02 -9.77
N GLY A 186 5.35 -5.18 -9.35
CA GLY A 186 4.47 -6.03 -10.16
C GLY A 186 3.16 -5.36 -10.56
N LEU A 187 2.54 -4.63 -9.64
CA LEU A 187 1.30 -3.90 -9.87
C LEU A 187 1.43 -2.80 -10.92
N THR A 188 2.61 -2.19 -11.10
CA THR A 188 2.82 -1.21 -12.18
C THR A 188 2.60 -1.82 -13.55
N PHE A 189 3.01 -3.06 -13.75
CA PHE A 189 2.76 -3.78 -15.01
C PHE A 189 1.28 -4.18 -15.17
N ILE A 190 0.62 -4.58 -14.07
CA ILE A 190 -0.83 -4.87 -14.09
C ILE A 190 -1.62 -3.63 -14.52
N LYS A 191 -1.29 -2.45 -14.02
CA LYS A 191 -1.94 -1.18 -14.41
C LYS A 191 -1.80 -0.87 -15.90
N GLU A 192 -0.74 -1.32 -16.53
CA GLU A 192 -0.49 -1.18 -17.97
C GLU A 192 -0.98 -2.39 -18.80
N ASN A 193 -1.70 -3.33 -18.20
CA ASN A 193 -2.14 -4.58 -18.81
C ASN A 193 -0.98 -5.46 -19.32
N ASN A 194 0.23 -5.24 -18.83
CA ASN A 194 1.41 -6.03 -19.17
C ASN A 194 1.56 -7.24 -18.24
N TYR A 195 0.69 -8.22 -18.40
CA TYR A 195 0.69 -9.42 -17.55
C TYR A 195 1.96 -10.26 -17.71
N THR A 196 2.60 -10.24 -18.88
CA THR A 196 3.83 -11.00 -19.13
C THR A 196 4.97 -10.59 -18.18
N GLU A 197 5.14 -9.31 -17.92
CA GLU A 197 6.16 -8.84 -16.98
C GLU A 197 5.68 -8.94 -15.51
N ALA A 198 4.40 -8.69 -15.26
CA ALA A 198 3.82 -8.80 -13.93
C ALA A 198 3.96 -10.22 -13.36
N VAL A 199 3.68 -11.25 -14.19
CA VAL A 199 3.70 -12.66 -13.77
C VAL A 199 5.05 -13.11 -13.26
N LYS A 200 6.16 -12.59 -13.80
CA LYS A 200 7.51 -12.92 -13.31
C LYS A 200 7.67 -12.53 -11.84
N THR A 201 7.20 -11.35 -11.49
CA THR A 201 7.26 -10.84 -10.11
C THR A 201 6.32 -11.60 -9.19
N PHE A 202 5.07 -11.83 -9.60
CA PHE A 202 4.10 -12.55 -8.78
C PHE A 202 4.44 -14.03 -8.63
N GLN A 203 5.06 -14.66 -9.63
CA GLN A 203 5.57 -16.03 -9.51
C GLN A 203 6.70 -16.13 -8.47
N ASP A 204 7.62 -15.15 -8.43
CA ASP A 204 8.68 -15.11 -7.41
C ASP A 204 8.09 -14.91 -6.01
N ILE A 205 7.12 -14.00 -5.84
CA ILE A 205 6.40 -13.81 -4.57
C ILE A 205 5.73 -15.12 -4.14
N TYR A 206 5.00 -15.79 -5.04
CA TYR A 206 4.34 -17.07 -4.75
C TYR A 206 5.33 -18.14 -4.32
N ASN A 207 6.43 -18.31 -5.05
CA ASN A 207 7.45 -19.30 -4.75
C ASN A 207 8.08 -19.07 -3.36
N LYS A 208 8.39 -17.82 -3.02
CA LYS A 208 8.95 -17.43 -1.72
C LYS A 208 7.96 -17.63 -0.58
N ALA A 209 6.68 -17.33 -0.80
CA ALA A 209 5.63 -17.60 0.18
C ALA A 209 5.46 -19.12 0.42
N LYS A 210 5.51 -19.94 -0.64
CA LYS A 210 5.40 -21.39 -0.54
C LYS A 210 6.50 -22.04 0.30
N ILE A 211 7.70 -21.51 0.29
CA ILE A 211 8.83 -22.01 1.10
C ILE A 211 8.90 -21.34 2.49
N GLY A 212 7.92 -20.52 2.85
CA GLY A 212 7.87 -19.84 4.15
C GLY A 212 8.96 -18.78 4.34
N MET A 213 9.39 -18.11 3.25
CA MET A 213 10.41 -17.07 3.36
C MET A 213 9.92 -15.92 4.24
N PRO A 214 10.71 -15.43 5.21
CA PRO A 214 10.31 -14.34 6.09
C PRO A 214 9.77 -13.10 5.33
N GLY A 215 8.63 -12.57 5.77
CA GLY A 215 7.93 -11.44 5.14
C GLY A 215 6.94 -11.82 4.05
N TYR A 216 7.06 -13.01 3.45
CA TYR A 216 6.15 -13.52 2.42
C TYR A 216 4.99 -14.30 3.05
N ASN A 217 4.08 -13.58 3.67
CA ASN A 217 2.94 -14.13 4.40
C ASN A 217 1.75 -14.47 3.48
N THR A 218 0.69 -14.99 4.10
CA THR A 218 -0.57 -15.38 3.44
C THR A 218 -1.16 -14.27 2.57
N ARG A 219 -1.02 -13.00 2.97
CA ARG A 219 -1.51 -11.86 2.21
C ARG A 219 -0.80 -11.72 0.86
N PHE A 220 0.54 -11.80 0.84
CA PHE A 220 1.31 -11.73 -0.40
C PHE A 220 1.09 -12.96 -1.27
N GLU A 221 0.92 -14.15 -0.68
CA GLU A 221 0.55 -15.36 -1.42
C GLU A 221 -0.82 -15.22 -2.10
N ARG A 222 -1.83 -14.69 -1.39
CA ARG A 222 -3.17 -14.41 -1.94
C ARG A 222 -3.09 -13.49 -3.15
N GLU A 223 -2.42 -12.36 -3.01
CA GLU A 223 -2.28 -11.38 -4.08
C GLU A 223 -1.54 -11.99 -5.28
N ALA A 224 -0.46 -12.72 -5.05
CA ALA A 224 0.31 -13.37 -6.10
C ALA A 224 -0.52 -14.42 -6.84
N THR A 225 -1.22 -15.29 -6.13
CA THR A 225 -2.07 -16.32 -6.76
C THR A 225 -3.22 -15.71 -7.56
N TYR A 226 -3.81 -14.62 -7.10
CA TYR A 226 -4.82 -13.90 -7.86
C TYR A 226 -4.28 -13.41 -9.22
N TYR A 227 -3.12 -12.73 -9.25
CA TYR A 227 -2.57 -12.20 -10.49
C TYR A 227 -2.01 -13.28 -11.41
N LEU A 228 -1.52 -14.39 -10.87
CA LEU A 228 -1.19 -15.59 -11.64
C LEU A 228 -2.44 -16.19 -12.28
N GLY A 229 -3.54 -16.32 -11.52
CA GLY A 229 -4.83 -16.76 -12.05
C GLY A 229 -5.32 -15.88 -13.21
N MET A 230 -5.17 -14.56 -13.07
CA MET A 230 -5.53 -13.61 -14.14
C MET A 230 -4.69 -13.82 -15.40
N ASP A 231 -3.38 -13.99 -15.27
CA ASP A 231 -2.51 -14.27 -16.44
C ASP A 231 -2.91 -15.57 -17.15
N PHE A 232 -3.08 -16.66 -16.40
CA PHE A 232 -3.51 -17.93 -16.99
C PHE A 232 -4.90 -17.86 -17.63
N LYS A 233 -5.84 -17.09 -17.02
CA LYS A 233 -7.16 -16.83 -17.61
C LYS A 233 -7.04 -16.09 -18.95
N ILE A 234 -6.19 -15.06 -19.03
CA ILE A 234 -5.94 -14.30 -20.27
C ILE A 234 -5.33 -15.21 -21.36
N ARG A 235 -4.44 -16.10 -20.97
CA ARG A 235 -3.81 -17.09 -21.87
C ARG A 235 -4.68 -18.32 -22.16
N GLU A 236 -5.92 -18.33 -21.71
CA GLU A 236 -6.87 -19.44 -21.89
C GLU A 236 -6.39 -20.79 -21.34
N LYS A 237 -5.54 -20.77 -20.32
CA LYS A 237 -5.09 -21.96 -19.60
C LYS A 237 -6.03 -22.23 -18.43
N VAL A 238 -7.22 -22.74 -18.76
CA VAL A 238 -8.38 -22.84 -17.87
C VAL A 238 -8.06 -23.58 -16.55
N ASP A 239 -7.42 -24.75 -16.63
CA ASP A 239 -7.09 -25.54 -15.42
C ASP A 239 -6.09 -24.81 -14.52
N SER A 240 -5.06 -24.19 -15.10
CA SER A 240 -4.08 -23.42 -14.32
C SER A 240 -4.72 -22.18 -13.70
N ALA A 241 -5.59 -21.48 -14.43
CA ALA A 241 -6.32 -20.33 -13.92
C ALA A 241 -7.20 -20.74 -12.73
N ALA A 242 -7.94 -21.83 -12.85
CA ALA A 242 -8.79 -22.35 -11.76
C ALA A 242 -7.95 -22.70 -10.52
N PHE A 243 -6.83 -23.40 -10.69
CA PHE A 243 -5.92 -23.75 -9.58
C PHE A 243 -5.48 -22.51 -8.79
N TYR A 244 -5.06 -21.44 -9.47
CA TYR A 244 -4.60 -20.24 -8.80
C TYR A 244 -5.74 -19.42 -8.19
N PHE A 245 -6.92 -19.36 -8.82
CA PHE A 245 -8.07 -18.69 -8.22
C PHE A 245 -8.65 -19.46 -7.04
N GLU A 246 -8.69 -20.79 -7.06
CA GLU A 246 -9.05 -21.61 -5.89
C GLU A 246 -8.12 -21.33 -4.71
N ARG A 247 -6.82 -21.21 -4.98
CA ARG A 247 -5.86 -20.84 -3.93
C ARG A 247 -6.09 -19.44 -3.41
N SER A 248 -6.30 -18.45 -4.30
CA SER A 248 -6.59 -17.07 -3.90
C SER A 248 -7.90 -16.94 -3.11
N GLU A 249 -8.95 -17.64 -3.53
CA GLU A 249 -10.22 -17.73 -2.82
C GLU A 249 -10.04 -18.28 -1.40
N LYS A 250 -9.38 -19.43 -1.27
CA LYS A 250 -9.12 -20.04 0.04
C LYS A 250 -8.39 -19.09 0.99
N LEU A 251 -7.30 -18.47 0.50
CA LEU A 251 -6.52 -17.51 1.30
C LEU A 251 -7.32 -16.24 1.62
N SER A 252 -8.20 -15.80 0.72
CA SER A 252 -9.08 -14.67 1.00
C SER A 252 -10.07 -14.97 2.13
N ARG A 253 -10.64 -16.18 2.17
CA ARG A 253 -11.53 -16.59 3.27
C ARG A 253 -10.81 -16.65 4.62
N GLU A 254 -9.52 -16.99 4.62
CA GLU A 254 -8.72 -16.99 5.85
C GLU A 254 -8.42 -15.55 6.33
N LEU A 255 -8.26 -14.59 5.41
CA LEU A 255 -7.85 -13.21 5.70
C LEU A 255 -9.02 -12.23 5.88
N ASP A 256 -10.10 -12.40 5.12
CA ASP A 256 -11.25 -11.49 5.09
C ASP A 256 -12.17 -11.82 6.27
N LYS A 257 -12.02 -11.07 7.39
CA LYS A 257 -12.82 -11.32 8.61
C LYS A 257 -14.15 -10.58 8.59
N GLU A 258 -14.10 -9.26 8.38
CA GLU A 258 -15.27 -8.39 8.48
C GLU A 258 -15.75 -7.85 7.13
N LYS A 259 -14.82 -7.75 6.17
CA LYS A 259 -15.13 -7.20 4.83
C LYS A 259 -14.51 -8.08 3.75
N GLU A 260 -15.33 -8.45 2.80
CA GLU A 260 -14.93 -9.19 1.61
C GLU A 260 -13.95 -8.38 0.76
N SER A 261 -12.81 -8.96 0.45
CA SER A 261 -11.84 -8.34 -0.45
C SER A 261 -12.26 -8.51 -1.91
N GLY A 262 -11.77 -7.60 -2.76
CA GLY A 262 -11.93 -7.78 -4.20
C GLY A 262 -11.26 -9.07 -4.73
N PHE A 263 -10.28 -9.61 -4.01
CA PHE A 263 -9.65 -10.89 -4.35
C PHE A 263 -10.63 -12.05 -4.15
N LEU A 264 -11.40 -12.07 -3.06
CA LEU A 264 -12.43 -13.07 -2.83
C LEU A 264 -13.51 -13.00 -3.90
N ILE A 265 -14.15 -11.83 -4.03
CA ILE A 265 -15.29 -11.61 -4.92
C ILE A 265 -14.93 -12.00 -6.36
N ASN A 266 -13.80 -11.49 -6.87
CA ASN A 266 -13.41 -11.77 -8.23
C ASN A 266 -12.96 -13.22 -8.43
N SER A 267 -12.27 -13.85 -7.46
CA SER A 267 -11.88 -15.26 -7.57
C SER A 267 -13.09 -16.18 -7.65
N VAL A 268 -14.10 -15.97 -6.79
CA VAL A 268 -15.36 -16.74 -6.80
C VAL A 268 -16.07 -16.58 -8.15
N PHE A 269 -16.22 -15.34 -8.63
CA PHE A 269 -16.86 -15.08 -9.90
C PHE A 269 -16.11 -15.71 -11.09
N TYR A 270 -14.78 -15.58 -11.16
CA TYR A 270 -13.98 -16.16 -12.25
C TYR A 270 -13.98 -17.69 -12.19
N LEU A 271 -14.02 -18.30 -11.02
CA LEU A 271 -14.15 -19.74 -10.89
C LEU A 271 -15.47 -20.24 -11.52
N GLY A 272 -16.58 -19.53 -11.33
CA GLY A 272 -17.82 -19.84 -12.04
C GLY A 272 -17.63 -19.88 -13.56
N MET A 273 -16.99 -18.85 -14.12
CA MET A 273 -16.72 -18.78 -15.57
C MET A 273 -15.81 -19.92 -16.05
N LEU A 274 -14.74 -20.21 -15.30
CA LEU A 274 -13.78 -21.26 -15.65
C LEU A 274 -14.41 -22.66 -15.56
N TYR A 275 -15.28 -22.91 -14.58
CA TYR A 275 -15.98 -24.19 -14.50
C TYR A 275 -17.03 -24.39 -15.61
N ASP A 276 -17.65 -23.32 -16.09
CA ASP A 276 -18.49 -23.39 -17.30
C ASP A 276 -17.63 -23.77 -18.52
N GLN A 277 -16.46 -23.16 -18.70
CA GLN A 277 -15.53 -23.51 -19.78
C GLN A 277 -15.03 -24.96 -19.71
N MET A 278 -14.91 -25.52 -18.49
CA MET A 278 -14.57 -26.94 -18.29
C MET A 278 -15.76 -27.89 -18.50
N GLY A 279 -16.96 -27.39 -18.80
CA GLY A 279 -18.18 -28.20 -18.87
C GLY A 279 -18.70 -28.67 -17.51
N LYS A 280 -18.19 -28.15 -16.40
CA LYS A 280 -18.59 -28.50 -15.02
C LYS A 280 -19.73 -27.61 -14.53
N ARG A 281 -20.85 -27.69 -15.21
CA ARG A 281 -21.99 -26.75 -15.07
C ARG A 281 -22.50 -26.61 -13.62
N ASP A 282 -22.71 -27.69 -12.89
CA ASP A 282 -23.23 -27.63 -11.54
C ASP A 282 -22.31 -26.87 -10.60
N LYS A 283 -21.00 -27.07 -10.77
CA LYS A 283 -19.99 -26.34 -10.01
C LYS A 283 -19.97 -24.85 -10.38
N ALA A 284 -20.10 -24.53 -11.66
CA ALA A 284 -20.20 -23.15 -12.14
C ALA A 284 -21.42 -22.43 -11.53
N ILE A 285 -22.59 -23.06 -11.54
CA ILE A 285 -23.80 -22.50 -10.91
C ILE A 285 -23.61 -22.27 -9.41
N THR A 286 -22.94 -23.17 -8.72
CA THR A 286 -22.63 -23.00 -7.29
C THR A 286 -21.81 -21.73 -7.05
N TYR A 287 -20.75 -21.52 -7.82
CA TYR A 287 -19.92 -20.32 -7.72
C TYR A 287 -20.66 -19.02 -8.11
N TYR A 288 -21.52 -19.05 -9.13
CA TYR A 288 -22.34 -17.88 -9.45
C TYR A 288 -23.36 -17.54 -8.35
N LYS A 289 -24.02 -18.56 -7.77
CA LYS A 289 -24.91 -18.34 -6.63
C LYS A 289 -24.18 -17.76 -5.43
N GLU A 290 -22.97 -18.20 -5.19
CA GLU A 290 -22.12 -17.67 -4.15
C GLU A 290 -21.70 -16.22 -4.46
N THR A 291 -21.36 -15.89 -5.72
CA THR A 291 -21.07 -14.51 -6.14
C THR A 291 -22.22 -13.56 -5.77
N LEU A 292 -23.47 -14.00 -5.91
CA LEU A 292 -24.67 -13.21 -5.55
C LEU A 292 -24.82 -12.98 -4.04
N GLN A 293 -24.12 -13.73 -3.20
CA GLN A 293 -24.14 -13.55 -1.74
C GLN A 293 -23.02 -12.62 -1.26
N LEU A 294 -21.99 -12.40 -2.09
CA LEU A 294 -20.90 -11.48 -1.82
C LEU A 294 -21.29 -10.05 -2.24
N LYS A 295 -20.49 -9.07 -1.85
CA LYS A 295 -20.68 -7.68 -2.30
C LYS A 295 -20.59 -7.57 -3.82
N ASP A 296 -21.52 -6.87 -4.46
CA ASP A 296 -21.43 -6.60 -5.90
C ASP A 296 -20.18 -5.75 -6.23
N ARG A 297 -19.43 -6.22 -7.20
CA ARG A 297 -18.21 -5.56 -7.68
C ARG A 297 -18.07 -5.74 -9.19
N ASN A 298 -17.94 -4.64 -9.92
CA ASN A 298 -17.79 -4.64 -11.38
C ASN A 298 -18.93 -5.40 -12.08
N ASP A 299 -20.17 -5.17 -11.67
CA ASP A 299 -21.38 -5.85 -12.17
C ASP A 299 -21.36 -7.39 -12.02
N SER A 300 -20.62 -7.91 -11.03
CA SER A 300 -20.47 -9.36 -10.80
C SER A 300 -21.83 -10.04 -10.59
N HIS A 301 -22.77 -9.39 -9.90
CA HIS A 301 -24.13 -9.92 -9.71
C HIS A 301 -24.88 -10.05 -11.04
N LYS A 302 -24.91 -8.99 -11.83
CA LYS A 302 -25.56 -8.99 -13.16
C LYS A 302 -25.05 -10.12 -14.04
N TYR A 303 -23.75 -10.30 -14.11
CA TYR A 303 -23.16 -11.36 -14.92
C TYR A 303 -23.38 -12.74 -14.31
N ALA A 304 -23.32 -12.89 -13.00
CA ALA A 304 -23.62 -14.17 -12.34
C ALA A 304 -25.06 -14.61 -12.60
N GLU A 305 -26.07 -13.73 -12.49
CA GLU A 305 -27.49 -14.02 -12.84
C GLU A 305 -27.63 -14.44 -14.31
N GLN A 306 -26.91 -13.75 -15.22
CA GLN A 306 -26.92 -14.11 -16.64
C GLN A 306 -26.33 -15.51 -16.86
N TYR A 307 -25.18 -15.80 -16.21
CA TYR A 307 -24.48 -17.07 -16.42
C TYR A 307 -25.13 -18.24 -15.69
N ILE A 308 -25.95 -18.00 -14.65
CA ILE A 308 -26.84 -19.03 -14.09
C ILE A 308 -27.85 -19.49 -15.13
N LYS A 309 -28.40 -18.59 -15.93
CA LYS A 309 -29.43 -18.92 -16.96
C LYS A 309 -28.77 -19.49 -18.21
N THR A 310 -27.65 -18.90 -18.65
CA THR A 310 -26.97 -19.26 -19.88
C THR A 310 -25.48 -19.43 -19.57
N PRO A 311 -24.91 -20.63 -19.75
CA PRO A 311 -23.50 -20.87 -19.42
C PRO A 311 -22.57 -19.83 -20.06
N PHE A 312 -21.55 -19.41 -19.32
CA PHE A 312 -20.49 -18.57 -19.86
C PHE A 312 -19.81 -19.31 -21.03
N LYS A 313 -19.80 -18.67 -22.20
CA LYS A 313 -19.06 -19.11 -23.39
C LYS A 313 -18.12 -17.97 -23.78
N LYS A 314 -16.88 -18.33 -24.04
CA LYS A 314 -15.92 -17.40 -24.60
C LYS A 314 -15.99 -17.45 -26.11
#